data_7959cb5dc0a53b39272ea76d155fe895
#
_entry.id   7959cb5dc0a53b39272ea76d155fe895
#
_cell.length_a   1.000
_cell.length_b   1.000
_cell.length_c   1.000
_cell.angle_alpha   90.00
_cell.angle_beta   90.00
_cell.angle_gamma   90.00
#
_symmetry.space_group_name_H-M   'P 1'
#
loop_
_entity.id
_entity.type
_entity.pdbx_description
1 polymer ?
#
loop_
_entity_poly.entity_id
_entity_poly.type
_entity_poly.pdbx_seq_one_letter_code
_entity_poly.pdbx_strand_id
1 'polypeptide(L)'
;MGKYNPAPYQLDLTQVPRFVSNEVPGPRSKELHARAEKYYRGLSGQVRLFPVAFEKGEGCMMEDADGNQYIDFSSGIYVTTLGHCHPKITEGVAKYANKIMNCHDFTTEIKVKLLEKMAATLPGDLKCFQLYDCGTAAVEAGLRTCRAATGKHEFLSCFMDFHGKSGHSIGCARMTKFSGPTRPAGFYMVPRPDTYRPWWTREDGTLDTEKYLEYYDTFIRESTTNQIAAFVLEPIQGWGGSIMPPDDFFPKLRKFCDERNILLFADEVLTSMGRTGKILCCEHWDVLPDVVTLGKGFGNGFPVTCMAVRKPYADAVDKISASTSYGGNPMACAAALACFEVIEEEGLLEHAQELEQLFKNRMKDWTTKYRIVGDTRCKGCLLGIELVKDKKAKTPFDEAGKMVYQKAFRKGLAWVPAGHILRMSPPIVMPNEVALKGMDIIEEAIAETEKELLG
;
A
#
# COMPACT_ATOMS: atom_id res chain seq x y z
N MET A 1 23.84 0.96 -9.85
CA MET A 1 22.90 1.60 -8.93
C MET A 1 23.66 2.25 -7.78
N GLY A 2 23.20 3.42 -7.30
CA GLY A 2 23.90 4.20 -6.30
C GLY A 2 23.86 3.54 -4.92
N LYS A 3 24.89 3.75 -4.11
CA LYS A 3 24.88 3.39 -2.69
C LYS A 3 23.85 4.28 -1.99
N TYR A 4 23.08 3.73 -1.03
CA TYR A 4 22.13 4.51 -0.22
C TYR A 4 22.77 5.80 0.30
N ASN A 5 22.19 6.92 -0.07
CA ASN A 5 22.67 8.26 0.25
C ASN A 5 21.47 9.21 0.41
N PRO A 6 20.78 9.19 1.57
CA PRO A 6 19.58 9.95 1.79
C PRO A 6 19.83 11.46 1.75
N ALA A 7 18.81 12.22 1.38
CA ALA A 7 18.83 13.67 1.49
C ALA A 7 19.15 14.12 2.92
N PRO A 8 19.87 15.23 3.11
CA PRO A 8 20.12 15.76 4.44
C PRO A 8 18.80 16.31 5.02
N TYR A 9 18.36 15.70 6.12
CA TYR A 9 17.27 16.22 6.92
C TYR A 9 17.77 17.25 7.94
N GLN A 10 16.90 18.18 8.33
CA GLN A 10 17.23 19.21 9.35
C GLN A 10 17.32 18.60 10.74
N LEU A 11 16.56 17.52 10.97
CA LEU A 11 16.52 16.80 12.24
C LEU A 11 17.49 15.61 12.22
N ASP A 12 18.10 15.34 13.35
CA ASP A 12 18.79 14.08 13.60
C ASP A 12 17.73 12.99 13.88
N LEU A 13 17.36 12.25 12.84
CA LEU A 13 16.36 11.20 12.91
C LEU A 13 16.72 10.08 13.91
N THR A 14 18.00 9.97 14.29
CA THR A 14 18.44 8.98 15.28
C THR A 14 18.02 9.32 16.70
N GLN A 15 17.63 10.56 16.97
CA GLN A 15 17.16 11.00 18.29
C GLN A 15 15.67 10.70 18.55
N VAL A 16 14.91 10.23 17.56
CA VAL A 16 13.52 9.82 17.75
C VAL A 16 13.43 8.41 18.33
N PRO A 17 12.38 8.09 19.12
CA PRO A 17 11.32 8.98 19.56
C PRO A 17 11.78 9.92 20.69
N ARG A 18 11.12 11.10 20.81
CA ARG A 18 11.39 12.07 21.87
C ARG A 18 10.08 12.66 22.38
N PHE A 19 9.90 12.68 23.69
CA PHE A 19 8.73 13.25 24.33
C PHE A 19 9.07 14.52 25.09
N VAL A 20 8.19 15.53 25.00
CA VAL A 20 8.27 16.80 25.72
C VAL A 20 7.05 17.02 26.62
N SER A 21 5.92 16.37 26.37
CA SER A 21 4.77 16.39 27.25
C SER A 21 4.81 15.25 28.27
N ASN A 22 4.21 15.48 29.47
CA ASN A 22 4.17 14.48 30.53
C ASN A 22 3.22 13.30 30.23
N GLU A 23 2.34 13.46 29.26
CA GLU A 23 1.41 12.41 28.81
C GLU A 23 1.35 12.37 27.28
N VAL A 24 1.08 11.18 26.73
CA VAL A 24 0.99 10.93 25.29
C VAL A 24 -0.31 10.17 24.98
N PRO A 25 -1.24 10.70 24.15
CA PRO A 25 -1.19 12.03 23.50
C PRO A 25 -1.30 13.18 24.53
N GLY A 26 -0.66 14.32 24.22
CA GLY A 26 -0.67 15.50 25.07
C GLY A 26 -1.99 16.28 25.03
N PRO A 27 -2.13 17.34 25.86
CA PRO A 27 -3.38 18.09 26.00
C PRO A 27 -3.79 18.82 24.72
N ARG A 28 -2.83 19.33 23.95
CA ARG A 28 -3.11 20.03 22.69
C ARG A 28 -3.65 19.09 21.62
N SER A 29 -3.05 17.92 21.48
CA SER A 29 -3.54 16.86 20.58
C SER A 29 -4.98 16.46 20.92
N LYS A 30 -5.28 16.24 22.20
CA LYS A 30 -6.64 15.90 22.67
C LYS A 30 -7.65 17.01 22.37
N GLU A 31 -7.29 18.29 22.59
CA GLU A 31 -8.13 19.45 22.29
C GLU A 31 -8.45 19.53 20.79
N LEU A 32 -7.43 19.46 19.93
CA LEU A 32 -7.59 19.53 18.48
C LEU A 32 -8.46 18.37 17.96
N HIS A 33 -8.23 17.16 18.45
CA HIS A 33 -9.03 16.00 18.08
C HIS A 33 -10.51 16.17 18.48
N ALA A 34 -10.79 16.63 19.71
CA ALA A 34 -12.15 16.86 20.18
C ALA A 34 -12.87 17.97 19.36
N ARG A 35 -12.14 18.99 18.92
CA ARG A 35 -12.68 20.03 18.03
C ARG A 35 -13.00 19.50 16.65
N ALA A 36 -12.12 18.66 16.08
CA ALA A 36 -12.33 18.03 14.77
C ALA A 36 -13.54 17.09 14.79
N GLU A 37 -13.75 16.31 15.86
CA GLU A 37 -14.88 15.36 15.97
C GLU A 37 -16.26 16.05 15.91
N LYS A 38 -16.36 17.35 16.19
CA LYS A 38 -17.64 18.09 16.09
C LYS A 38 -18.11 18.22 14.64
N TYR A 39 -17.21 18.30 13.67
CA TYR A 39 -17.49 18.58 12.27
C TYR A 39 -17.09 17.45 11.32
N TYR A 40 -15.99 16.78 11.61
CA TYR A 40 -15.42 15.75 10.76
C TYR A 40 -16.05 14.39 11.07
N ARG A 41 -16.73 13.79 10.08
CA ARG A 41 -17.35 12.48 10.17
C ARG A 41 -16.58 11.45 9.33
N GLY A 42 -16.76 10.17 9.61
CA GLY A 42 -16.10 9.11 8.86
C GLY A 42 -14.65 8.85 9.27
N LEU A 43 -14.18 9.46 10.36
CA LEU A 43 -12.89 9.10 10.97
C LEU A 43 -12.84 7.60 11.23
N SER A 44 -11.73 6.96 10.85
CA SER A 44 -11.53 5.55 11.15
C SER A 44 -11.49 5.34 12.67
N GLY A 45 -12.08 4.24 13.15
CA GLY A 45 -12.04 3.90 14.58
C GLY A 45 -10.62 3.76 15.15
N GLN A 46 -9.66 3.54 14.27
CA GLN A 46 -8.23 3.42 14.60
C GLN A 46 -7.63 4.73 15.12
N VAL A 47 -7.98 5.87 14.49
CA VAL A 47 -7.53 7.20 14.93
C VAL A 47 -8.09 7.54 16.31
N ARG A 48 -9.28 7.05 16.64
CA ARG A 48 -9.91 7.24 17.95
C ARG A 48 -9.25 6.43 19.08
N LEU A 49 -8.54 5.35 18.74
CA LEU A 49 -7.79 4.55 19.72
C LEU A 49 -6.61 5.33 20.32
N PHE A 50 -6.08 6.30 19.56
CA PHE A 50 -4.99 7.17 20.00
C PHE A 50 -5.17 8.57 19.39
N PRO A 51 -5.85 9.49 20.07
CA PRO A 51 -6.25 10.79 19.53
C PRO A 51 -5.09 11.79 19.51
N VAL A 52 -4.09 11.55 18.67
CA VAL A 52 -2.95 12.43 18.42
C VAL A 52 -3.27 13.38 17.25
N ALA A 53 -2.75 14.60 17.30
CA ALA A 53 -2.81 15.58 16.22
C ALA A 53 -1.39 15.86 15.72
N PHE A 54 -1.04 15.38 14.52
CA PHE A 54 0.26 15.62 13.91
C PHE A 54 0.31 16.99 13.23
N GLU A 55 1.41 17.74 13.43
CA GLU A 55 1.63 19.08 12.88
C GLU A 55 2.83 19.14 11.93
N LYS A 56 3.85 18.28 12.11
CA LYS A 56 5.06 18.25 11.29
C LYS A 56 5.47 16.82 10.97
N GLY A 57 6.25 16.68 9.90
CA GLY A 57 6.91 15.44 9.54
C GLY A 57 8.17 15.70 8.73
N GLU A 58 9.21 14.90 8.96
CA GLU A 58 10.48 14.97 8.23
C GLU A 58 11.10 13.56 8.14
N GLY A 59 11.36 13.09 6.94
CA GLY A 59 11.85 11.73 6.72
C GLY A 59 10.95 10.68 7.34
N CYS A 60 11.45 9.89 8.27
CA CYS A 60 10.70 8.86 9.00
C CYS A 60 10.18 9.32 10.38
N MET A 61 10.08 10.63 10.60
CA MET A 61 9.64 11.22 11.88
C MET A 61 8.34 12.01 11.68
N MET A 62 7.44 11.92 12.66
CA MET A 62 6.26 12.78 12.81
C MET A 62 6.27 13.46 14.18
N GLU A 63 5.87 14.74 14.23
CA GLU A 63 5.76 15.54 15.46
C GLU A 63 4.30 15.92 15.67
N ASP A 64 3.80 15.73 16.91
CA ASP A 64 2.45 16.12 17.28
C ASP A 64 2.37 17.60 17.72
N ALA A 65 1.14 18.08 17.92
CA ALA A 65 0.85 19.45 18.35
C ALA A 65 1.36 19.79 19.75
N ASP A 66 1.80 18.81 20.50
CA ASP A 66 2.40 18.95 21.85
C ASP A 66 3.93 18.91 21.78
N GLY A 67 4.52 18.71 20.59
CA GLY A 67 5.97 18.65 20.34
C GLY A 67 6.60 17.28 20.57
N ASN A 68 5.80 16.23 20.79
CA ASN A 68 6.32 14.87 20.87
C ASN A 68 6.66 14.33 19.48
N GLN A 69 7.78 13.67 19.36
CA GLN A 69 8.28 13.10 18.11
C GLN A 69 8.18 11.57 18.11
N TYR A 70 7.67 11.03 17.03
CA TYR A 70 7.39 9.62 16.82
C TYR A 70 8.15 9.07 15.63
N ILE A 71 8.58 7.83 15.70
CA ILE A 71 9.03 7.06 14.53
C ILE A 71 7.80 6.68 13.70
N ASP A 72 7.81 6.98 12.40
CA ASP A 72 6.71 6.65 11.49
C ASP A 72 6.88 5.24 10.90
N PHE A 73 6.00 4.32 11.30
CA PHE A 73 5.86 2.99 10.69
C PHE A 73 4.55 2.86 9.87
N SER A 74 3.98 4.01 9.47
CA SER A 74 2.72 4.11 8.73
C SER A 74 2.88 4.67 7.32
N SER A 75 3.84 5.58 7.11
CA SER A 75 3.92 6.40 5.89
C SER A 75 2.58 7.04 5.54
N GLY A 76 1.82 7.55 6.53
CA GLY A 76 0.49 8.12 6.30
C GLY A 76 -0.48 7.15 5.61
N ILE A 77 -0.50 5.90 6.01
CA ILE A 77 -1.21 4.78 5.37
C ILE A 77 -0.61 4.44 4.00
N TYR A 78 0.69 4.08 4.01
CA TYR A 78 1.47 3.66 2.83
C TYR A 78 1.71 4.75 1.78
N VAL A 79 1.53 6.03 2.10
CA VAL A 79 1.57 7.15 1.15
C VAL A 79 2.97 7.75 1.03
N THR A 80 3.57 8.17 2.15
CA THR A 80 4.88 8.82 2.18
C THR A 80 6.02 7.80 2.15
N THR A 81 6.08 7.05 1.05
CA THR A 81 7.09 5.99 0.85
C THR A 81 8.52 6.51 0.96
N LEU A 82 8.75 7.73 0.46
CA LEU A 82 10.04 8.43 0.48
C LEU A 82 10.18 9.38 1.69
N GLY A 83 9.39 9.13 2.74
CA GLY A 83 9.39 9.95 3.95
C GLY A 83 8.61 11.26 3.80
N HIS A 84 8.46 11.95 4.94
CA HIS A 84 7.77 13.23 5.01
C HIS A 84 8.65 14.37 4.49
N CYS A 85 8.04 15.30 3.79
CA CYS A 85 8.64 16.58 3.37
C CYS A 85 10.01 16.46 2.70
N HIS A 86 10.18 15.47 1.83
CA HIS A 86 11.44 15.31 1.09
C HIS A 86 11.74 16.59 0.29
N PRO A 87 12.95 17.21 0.43
CA PRO A 87 13.26 18.53 -0.14
C PRO A 87 12.99 18.62 -1.64
N LYS A 88 13.48 17.67 -2.43
CA LYS A 88 13.32 17.66 -3.89
C LYS A 88 11.84 17.63 -4.31
N ILE A 89 10.99 16.91 -3.57
CA ILE A 89 9.55 16.82 -3.86
C ILE A 89 8.85 18.12 -3.49
N THR A 90 9.11 18.66 -2.30
CA THR A 90 8.46 19.91 -1.83
C THR A 90 8.88 21.11 -2.66
N GLU A 91 10.13 21.23 -3.06
CA GLU A 91 10.64 22.26 -3.95
C GLU A 91 10.00 22.18 -5.36
N GLY A 92 9.89 20.95 -5.90
CA GLY A 92 9.23 20.72 -7.18
C GLY A 92 7.77 21.19 -7.17
N VAL A 93 7.02 20.83 -6.13
CA VAL A 93 5.62 21.27 -5.95
C VAL A 93 5.54 22.79 -5.81
N ALA A 94 6.35 23.40 -4.94
CA ALA A 94 6.35 24.85 -4.70
C ALA A 94 6.67 25.64 -5.97
N LYS A 95 7.61 25.19 -6.78
CA LYS A 95 7.95 25.79 -8.07
C LYS A 95 6.75 25.90 -9.01
N TYR A 96 5.98 24.83 -9.13
CA TYR A 96 4.83 24.82 -10.04
C TYR A 96 3.58 25.45 -9.44
N ALA A 97 3.42 25.47 -8.11
CA ALA A 97 2.39 26.24 -7.43
C ALA A 97 2.48 27.75 -7.75
N ASN A 98 3.70 28.27 -7.96
CA ASN A 98 3.94 29.67 -8.35
C ASN A 98 3.99 29.89 -9.87
N LYS A 99 3.90 28.87 -10.70
CA LYS A 99 3.99 28.97 -12.17
C LYS A 99 2.65 28.74 -12.85
N ILE A 100 2.04 27.58 -12.61
CA ILE A 100 0.74 27.18 -13.16
C ILE A 100 0.16 26.02 -12.32
N MET A 101 -1.01 26.22 -11.75
CA MET A 101 -1.61 25.24 -10.83
C MET A 101 -2.36 24.12 -11.53
N ASN A 102 -3.06 24.43 -12.64
CA ASN A 102 -3.81 23.45 -13.40
C ASN A 102 -3.90 23.85 -14.88
N CYS A 103 -3.95 22.86 -15.76
CA CYS A 103 -4.07 23.06 -17.19
C CYS A 103 -4.96 21.98 -17.87
N HIS A 104 -5.67 21.18 -17.08
CA HIS A 104 -6.49 20.07 -17.58
C HIS A 104 -5.65 19.14 -18.49
N ASP A 105 -6.15 18.80 -19.67
CA ASP A 105 -5.48 17.91 -20.64
C ASP A 105 -4.38 18.61 -21.47
N PHE A 106 -4.24 19.94 -21.36
CA PHE A 106 -3.18 20.63 -22.09
C PHE A 106 -1.80 20.13 -21.68
N THR A 107 -0.92 20.09 -22.65
CA THR A 107 0.46 19.64 -22.47
C THR A 107 1.30 20.69 -21.73
N THR A 108 2.11 20.25 -20.78
CA THR A 108 3.14 21.05 -20.12
C THR A 108 4.47 20.30 -20.17
N GLU A 109 5.58 21.03 -20.14
CA GLU A 109 6.92 20.43 -20.14
C GLU A 109 7.11 19.42 -19.00
N ILE A 110 6.62 19.74 -17.80
CA ILE A 110 6.74 18.84 -16.64
C ILE A 110 5.94 17.56 -16.82
N LYS A 111 4.75 17.62 -17.45
CA LYS A 111 3.94 16.44 -17.77
C LYS A 111 4.69 15.55 -18.77
N VAL A 112 5.30 16.12 -19.82
CA VAL A 112 6.09 15.37 -20.79
C VAL A 112 7.29 14.68 -20.11
N LYS A 113 8.05 15.40 -19.30
CA LYS A 113 9.19 14.84 -18.55
C LYS A 113 8.78 13.66 -17.64
N LEU A 114 7.64 13.78 -16.95
CA LEU A 114 7.11 12.68 -16.16
C LEU A 114 6.76 11.47 -17.03
N LEU A 115 6.04 11.66 -18.12
CA LEU A 115 5.64 10.58 -19.04
C LEU A 115 6.85 9.88 -19.65
N GLU A 116 7.87 10.63 -20.06
CA GLU A 116 9.15 10.11 -20.57
C GLU A 116 9.88 9.30 -19.50
N LYS A 117 9.97 9.83 -18.26
CA LYS A 117 10.57 9.11 -17.12
C LYS A 117 9.83 7.81 -16.82
N MET A 118 8.52 7.84 -16.78
CA MET A 118 7.69 6.64 -16.60
C MET A 118 7.93 5.62 -17.74
N ALA A 119 7.95 6.10 -18.98
CA ALA A 119 8.19 5.23 -20.14
C ALA A 119 9.60 4.62 -20.13
N ALA A 120 10.59 5.28 -19.59
CA ALA A 120 11.93 4.74 -19.43
C ALA A 120 12.04 3.74 -18.26
N THR A 121 11.29 3.96 -17.18
CA THR A 121 11.43 3.21 -15.92
C THR A 121 10.51 1.98 -15.83
N LEU A 122 9.25 2.09 -16.28
CA LEU A 122 8.29 0.98 -16.17
C LEU A 122 8.66 -0.18 -17.11
N PRO A 123 8.44 -1.44 -16.70
CA PRO A 123 8.87 -2.60 -17.46
C PRO A 123 8.07 -2.81 -18.76
N GLY A 124 8.70 -3.49 -19.70
CA GLY A 124 8.08 -3.96 -20.94
C GLY A 124 7.45 -2.84 -21.76
N ASP A 125 6.22 -3.09 -22.23
CA ASP A 125 5.42 -2.20 -23.07
C ASP A 125 4.30 -1.47 -22.29
N LEU A 126 4.39 -1.36 -20.98
CA LEU A 126 3.56 -0.46 -20.14
C LEU A 126 3.93 1.00 -20.46
N LYS A 127 3.44 1.54 -21.57
CA LYS A 127 3.87 2.84 -22.12
C LYS A 127 2.71 3.79 -22.45
N CYS A 128 1.47 3.45 -22.06
CA CYS A 128 0.30 4.30 -22.24
C CYS A 128 -0.20 4.72 -20.85
N PHE A 129 -0.26 6.02 -20.58
CA PHE A 129 -0.47 6.55 -19.25
C PHE A 129 -1.64 7.53 -19.21
N GLN A 130 -2.44 7.45 -18.16
CA GLN A 130 -3.42 8.47 -17.81
C GLN A 130 -3.29 8.82 -16.33
N LEU A 131 -3.23 10.12 -16.03
CA LEU A 131 -2.99 10.65 -14.69
C LEU A 131 -4.31 11.04 -14.01
N TYR A 132 -4.39 10.77 -12.70
CA TYR A 132 -5.54 11.05 -11.84
C TYR A 132 -5.09 11.67 -10.51
N ASP A 133 -6.04 12.05 -9.68
CA ASP A 133 -5.83 12.62 -8.34
C ASP A 133 -6.01 11.61 -7.20
N CYS A 134 -6.65 10.48 -7.45
CA CYS A 134 -6.83 9.43 -6.43
C CYS A 134 -6.83 8.02 -7.02
N GLY A 135 -6.42 7.03 -6.19
CA GLY A 135 -6.34 5.62 -6.60
C GLY A 135 -7.65 5.06 -7.10
N THR A 136 -8.77 5.42 -6.48
CA THR A 136 -10.10 5.00 -6.93
C THR A 136 -10.38 5.42 -8.38
N ALA A 137 -10.06 6.66 -8.77
CA ALA A 137 -10.26 7.13 -10.13
C ALA A 137 -9.37 6.37 -11.15
N ALA A 138 -8.13 6.08 -10.78
CA ALA A 138 -7.23 5.28 -11.61
C ALA A 138 -7.76 3.85 -11.80
N VAL A 139 -8.24 3.20 -10.73
CA VAL A 139 -8.85 1.87 -10.80
C VAL A 139 -10.14 1.88 -11.64
N GLU A 140 -11.03 2.85 -11.43
CA GLU A 140 -12.26 3.01 -12.25
C GLU A 140 -11.95 3.14 -13.74
N ALA A 141 -10.91 3.89 -14.09
CA ALA A 141 -10.45 4.01 -15.46
C ALA A 141 -9.88 2.69 -15.98
N GLY A 142 -9.09 1.98 -15.19
CA GLY A 142 -8.57 0.65 -15.52
C GLY A 142 -9.67 -0.35 -15.81
N LEU A 143 -10.71 -0.40 -14.97
CA LEU A 143 -11.88 -1.26 -15.18
C LEU A 143 -12.61 -0.92 -16.50
N ARG A 144 -12.81 0.37 -16.79
CA ARG A 144 -13.42 0.80 -18.07
C ARG A 144 -12.54 0.47 -19.26
N THR A 145 -11.22 0.64 -19.14
CA THR A 145 -10.25 0.25 -20.18
C THR A 145 -10.30 -1.24 -20.46
N CYS A 146 -10.32 -2.08 -19.42
CA CYS A 146 -10.45 -3.54 -19.60
C CYS A 146 -11.73 -3.92 -20.35
N ARG A 147 -12.86 -3.29 -20.03
CA ARG A 147 -14.12 -3.49 -20.78
C ARG A 147 -14.00 -3.07 -22.23
N ALA A 148 -13.43 -1.89 -22.50
CA ALA A 148 -13.28 -1.36 -23.85
C ALA A 148 -12.29 -2.19 -24.69
N ALA A 149 -11.26 -2.75 -24.08
CA ALA A 149 -10.25 -3.59 -24.73
C ALA A 149 -10.79 -4.99 -25.10
N THR A 150 -11.60 -5.58 -24.20
CA THR A 150 -12.02 -6.98 -24.34
C THR A 150 -13.44 -7.14 -24.87
N GLY A 151 -14.29 -6.12 -24.76
CA GLY A 151 -15.74 -6.22 -25.00
C GLY A 151 -16.49 -6.99 -23.91
N LYS A 152 -15.79 -7.52 -22.91
CA LYS A 152 -16.34 -8.24 -21.77
C LYS A 152 -16.71 -7.27 -20.63
N HIS A 153 -17.47 -7.72 -19.62
CA HIS A 153 -18.02 -6.79 -18.64
C HIS A 153 -17.88 -7.23 -17.17
N GLU A 154 -17.44 -8.45 -16.91
CA GLU A 154 -17.28 -9.00 -15.56
C GLU A 154 -15.83 -8.90 -15.05
N PHE A 155 -15.66 -8.95 -13.74
CA PHE A 155 -14.36 -8.87 -13.09
C PHE A 155 -14.24 -9.89 -11.95
N LEU A 156 -13.04 -10.45 -11.79
CA LEU A 156 -12.62 -11.20 -10.63
C LEU A 156 -11.69 -10.36 -9.75
N SER A 157 -11.77 -10.53 -8.44
CA SER A 157 -10.82 -10.01 -7.45
C SER A 157 -10.67 -10.98 -6.29
N CYS A 158 -9.63 -10.83 -5.48
CA CYS A 158 -9.43 -11.68 -4.33
C CYS A 158 -10.17 -11.20 -3.07
N PHE A 159 -10.59 -12.13 -2.21
CA PHE A 159 -11.10 -11.77 -0.89
C PHE A 159 -10.11 -10.86 -0.17
N MET A 160 -10.61 -9.82 0.49
CA MET A 160 -9.85 -8.84 1.26
C MET A 160 -9.04 -7.84 0.44
N ASP A 161 -9.10 -7.85 -0.88
CA ASP A 161 -8.52 -6.79 -1.72
C ASP A 161 -9.14 -5.43 -1.42
N PHE A 162 -8.38 -4.37 -1.71
CA PHE A 162 -8.83 -2.99 -1.58
C PHE A 162 -8.47 -2.17 -2.82
N HIS A 163 -9.48 -1.80 -3.61
CA HIS A 163 -9.31 -1.09 -4.89
C HIS A 163 -10.02 0.28 -4.93
N GLY A 164 -10.56 0.74 -3.82
CA GLY A 164 -11.32 1.98 -3.73
C GLY A 164 -12.66 1.81 -3.03
N LYS A 165 -13.41 2.91 -2.92
CA LYS A 165 -14.66 2.97 -2.15
C LYS A 165 -15.83 3.57 -2.94
N SER A 166 -15.74 3.68 -4.25
CA SER A 166 -16.79 4.26 -5.09
C SER A 166 -17.04 3.44 -6.35
N GLY A 167 -18.17 3.65 -6.98
CA GLY A 167 -18.53 3.09 -8.26
C GLY A 167 -18.31 1.59 -8.38
N HIS A 168 -17.55 1.20 -9.38
CA HIS A 168 -17.22 -0.19 -9.66
C HIS A 168 -16.03 -0.70 -8.84
N SER A 169 -15.10 0.19 -8.45
CA SER A 169 -13.91 -0.19 -7.67
C SER A 169 -14.27 -0.85 -6.33
N ILE A 170 -15.37 -0.42 -5.69
CA ILE A 170 -15.88 -1.04 -4.47
C ILE A 170 -16.39 -2.47 -4.71
N GLY A 171 -16.82 -2.79 -5.94
CA GLY A 171 -17.23 -4.14 -6.35
C GLY A 171 -16.08 -5.15 -6.27
N CYS A 172 -14.86 -4.71 -6.53
CA CYS A 172 -13.62 -5.49 -6.42
C CYS A 172 -13.02 -5.49 -5.01
N ALA A 173 -13.62 -4.81 -4.03
CA ALA A 173 -13.00 -4.59 -2.73
C ALA A 173 -13.77 -5.24 -1.57
N ARG A 174 -13.03 -5.64 -0.51
CA ARG A 174 -13.64 -6.15 0.74
C ARG A 174 -14.66 -5.19 1.35
N MET A 175 -14.53 -3.90 1.06
CA MET A 175 -15.40 -2.87 1.60
C MET A 175 -16.80 -2.89 1.01
N THR A 176 -17.06 -3.72 -0.01
CA THR A 176 -18.42 -3.88 -0.61
C THR A 176 -19.50 -4.10 0.43
N LYS A 177 -19.24 -4.89 1.49
CA LYS A 177 -20.19 -5.12 2.58
C LYS A 177 -20.61 -3.84 3.34
N PHE A 178 -19.87 -2.74 3.19
CA PHE A 178 -20.13 -1.46 3.83
C PHE A 178 -20.69 -0.41 2.86
N SER A 179 -20.82 -0.74 1.56
CA SER A 179 -21.30 0.20 0.53
C SER A 179 -22.82 0.37 0.50
N GLY A 180 -23.53 -0.32 1.38
CA GLY A 180 -24.99 -0.35 1.38
C GLY A 180 -25.55 -1.69 0.91
N PRO A 181 -26.87 -1.78 0.66
CA PRO A 181 -27.55 -3.05 0.38
C PRO A 181 -27.25 -3.64 -1.01
N THR A 182 -26.67 -2.87 -1.92
CA THR A 182 -26.43 -3.30 -3.30
C THR A 182 -24.94 -3.35 -3.63
N ARG A 183 -24.51 -4.48 -4.18
CA ARG A 183 -23.20 -4.66 -4.79
C ARG A 183 -23.33 -4.41 -6.30
N PRO A 184 -22.36 -3.74 -6.96
CA PRO A 184 -22.33 -3.65 -8.42
C PRO A 184 -22.37 -5.05 -9.06
N ALA A 185 -23.23 -5.24 -10.08
CA ALA A 185 -23.32 -6.49 -10.81
C ALA A 185 -22.06 -6.76 -11.66
N GLY A 186 -21.71 -8.03 -11.85
CA GLY A 186 -20.55 -8.43 -12.65
C GLY A 186 -19.20 -8.32 -11.91
N PHE A 187 -19.22 -8.22 -10.59
CA PHE A 187 -18.01 -8.20 -9.76
C PHE A 187 -18.03 -9.38 -8.80
N TYR A 188 -17.04 -10.25 -8.94
CA TYR A 188 -16.94 -11.48 -8.17
C TYR A 188 -15.63 -11.53 -7.39
N MET A 189 -15.70 -12.09 -6.17
CA MET A 189 -14.52 -12.28 -5.35
C MET A 189 -14.26 -13.77 -5.14
N VAL A 190 -12.99 -14.15 -5.25
CA VAL A 190 -12.51 -15.52 -5.06
C VAL A 190 -11.53 -15.61 -3.89
N PRO A 191 -11.27 -16.82 -3.35
CA PRO A 191 -10.30 -17.00 -2.27
C PRO A 191 -8.93 -16.42 -2.61
N ARG A 192 -8.33 -15.69 -1.67
CA ARG A 192 -6.98 -15.12 -1.81
C ARG A 192 -5.91 -16.19 -1.52
N PRO A 193 -4.73 -16.12 -2.15
CA PRO A 193 -3.63 -17.05 -1.88
C PRO A 193 -2.88 -16.67 -0.59
N ASP A 194 -3.52 -16.84 0.56
CA ASP A 194 -2.98 -16.54 1.89
C ASP A 194 -2.13 -17.71 2.40
N THR A 195 -0.82 -17.56 2.42
CA THR A 195 0.11 -18.61 2.83
C THR A 195 -0.02 -18.99 4.30
N TYR A 196 -0.46 -18.08 5.17
CA TYR A 196 -0.70 -18.39 6.58
C TYR A 196 -2.05 -19.08 6.81
N ARG A 197 -3.08 -18.74 6.03
CA ARG A 197 -4.45 -19.30 6.12
C ARG A 197 -4.91 -19.88 4.78
N PRO A 198 -4.17 -20.87 4.23
CA PRO A 198 -4.52 -21.43 2.93
C PRO A 198 -5.86 -22.18 2.99
N TRP A 199 -6.65 -22.09 1.91
CA TRP A 199 -7.86 -22.89 1.72
C TRP A 199 -7.51 -24.30 1.26
N TRP A 200 -6.45 -24.43 0.45
CA TRP A 200 -5.94 -25.70 -0.05
C TRP A 200 -4.45 -25.78 0.15
N THR A 201 -3.99 -26.95 0.62
CA THR A 201 -2.58 -27.23 0.86
C THR A 201 -2.14 -28.47 0.11
N ARG A 202 -0.86 -28.50 -0.24
CA ARG A 202 -0.15 -29.70 -0.67
C ARG A 202 0.07 -30.63 0.53
N GLU A 203 0.62 -31.82 0.26
CA GLU A 203 0.94 -32.81 1.31
C GLU A 203 1.94 -32.28 2.34
N ASP A 204 2.85 -31.40 1.93
CA ASP A 204 3.84 -30.74 2.80
C ASP A 204 3.26 -29.60 3.65
N GLY A 205 1.96 -29.32 3.53
CA GLY A 205 1.26 -28.23 4.23
C GLY A 205 1.40 -26.83 3.59
N THR A 206 2.16 -26.71 2.51
CA THR A 206 2.26 -25.42 1.76
C THR A 206 1.00 -25.17 0.92
N LEU A 207 0.74 -23.89 0.59
CA LEU A 207 -0.40 -23.50 -0.24
C LEU A 207 -0.32 -24.15 -1.62
N ASP A 208 -1.43 -24.73 -2.08
CA ASP A 208 -1.54 -25.38 -3.38
C ASP A 208 -2.10 -24.41 -4.42
N THR A 209 -1.23 -23.73 -5.15
CA THR A 209 -1.59 -22.75 -6.20
C THR A 209 -2.46 -23.37 -7.29
N GLU A 210 -2.22 -24.63 -7.69
CA GLU A 210 -3.00 -25.27 -8.74
C GLU A 210 -4.47 -25.42 -8.35
N LYS A 211 -4.75 -25.82 -7.11
CA LYS A 211 -6.14 -25.92 -6.62
C LYS A 211 -6.86 -24.58 -6.53
N TYR A 212 -6.13 -23.48 -6.27
CA TYR A 212 -6.71 -22.14 -6.36
C TYR A 212 -7.13 -21.82 -7.79
N LEU A 213 -6.28 -22.09 -8.79
CA LEU A 213 -6.57 -21.82 -10.18
C LEU A 213 -7.67 -22.75 -10.74
N GLU A 214 -7.70 -24.03 -10.35
CA GLU A 214 -8.80 -24.95 -10.66
C GLU A 214 -10.14 -24.45 -10.10
N TYR A 215 -10.13 -23.94 -8.86
CA TYR A 215 -11.31 -23.31 -8.28
C TYR A 215 -11.74 -22.06 -9.05
N TYR A 216 -10.80 -21.19 -9.43
CA TYR A 216 -11.11 -19.99 -10.21
C TYR A 216 -11.73 -20.34 -11.55
N ASP A 217 -11.20 -21.33 -12.24
CA ASP A 217 -11.76 -21.83 -13.49
C ASP A 217 -13.18 -22.37 -13.33
N THR A 218 -13.38 -23.20 -12.31
CA THR A 218 -14.71 -23.74 -11.98
C THR A 218 -15.67 -22.61 -11.63
N PHE A 219 -15.25 -21.64 -10.81
CA PHE A 219 -16.07 -20.51 -10.42
C PHE A 219 -16.49 -19.66 -11.63
N ILE A 220 -15.55 -19.38 -12.57
CA ILE A 220 -15.87 -18.64 -13.80
C ILE A 220 -16.94 -19.39 -14.59
N ARG A 221 -16.76 -20.68 -14.82
CA ARG A 221 -17.67 -21.51 -15.63
C ARG A 221 -19.06 -21.64 -15.02
N GLU A 222 -19.15 -21.85 -13.69
CA GLU A 222 -20.41 -22.18 -13.02
C GLU A 222 -21.14 -20.96 -12.41
N SER A 223 -20.45 -19.84 -12.19
CA SER A 223 -20.99 -18.72 -11.39
C SER A 223 -20.96 -17.37 -12.09
N THR A 224 -20.49 -17.32 -13.34
CA THR A 224 -20.42 -16.09 -14.13
C THR A 224 -21.00 -16.31 -15.53
N THR A 225 -21.03 -15.26 -16.34
CA THR A 225 -21.43 -15.39 -17.75
C THR A 225 -20.26 -15.74 -18.68
N ASN A 226 -19.10 -16.09 -18.16
CA ASN A 226 -17.81 -16.28 -18.87
C ASN A 226 -17.32 -15.02 -19.60
N GLN A 227 -17.77 -13.84 -19.18
CA GLN A 227 -17.41 -12.55 -19.77
C GLN A 227 -16.44 -11.77 -18.85
N ILE A 228 -15.44 -12.47 -18.29
CA ILE A 228 -14.45 -11.85 -17.40
C ILE A 228 -13.51 -10.98 -18.25
N ALA A 229 -13.57 -9.66 -18.03
CA ALA A 229 -12.69 -8.69 -18.67
C ALA A 229 -11.30 -8.69 -18.07
N ALA A 230 -11.23 -8.73 -16.73
CA ALA A 230 -9.95 -8.75 -16.03
C ALA A 230 -10.02 -9.47 -14.67
N PHE A 231 -8.87 -10.01 -14.26
CA PHE A 231 -8.58 -10.36 -12.87
C PHE A 231 -7.85 -9.18 -12.23
N VAL A 232 -8.50 -8.54 -11.25
CA VAL A 232 -8.01 -7.34 -10.56
C VAL A 232 -7.50 -7.73 -9.18
N LEU A 233 -6.24 -7.45 -8.85
CA LEU A 233 -5.70 -7.82 -7.54
C LEU A 233 -4.56 -6.90 -7.11
N GLU A 234 -4.35 -6.82 -5.79
CA GLU A 234 -3.11 -6.27 -5.21
C GLU A 234 -2.02 -7.35 -5.27
N PRO A 235 -0.80 -7.09 -5.80
CA PRO A 235 0.29 -8.08 -5.79
C PRO A 235 0.66 -8.57 -4.38
N ILE A 236 0.63 -7.66 -3.41
CA ILE A 236 0.64 -7.94 -1.98
C ILE A 236 -0.52 -7.17 -1.38
N GLN A 237 -1.44 -7.86 -0.73
CA GLN A 237 -2.61 -7.21 -0.14
C GLN A 237 -2.23 -6.34 1.05
N GLY A 238 -2.25 -5.02 0.87
CA GLY A 238 -1.88 -4.09 1.92
C GLY A 238 -2.93 -4.02 3.03
N TRP A 239 -4.16 -3.65 2.69
CA TRP A 239 -5.25 -3.57 3.66
C TRP A 239 -5.61 -4.94 4.24
N GLY A 240 -5.46 -6.00 3.48
CA GLY A 240 -5.67 -7.38 3.90
C GLY A 240 -4.72 -7.86 4.99
N GLY A 241 -3.61 -7.13 5.27
CA GLY A 241 -2.65 -7.44 6.31
C GLY A 241 -1.24 -7.74 5.81
N SER A 242 -0.78 -7.11 4.73
CA SER A 242 0.49 -7.39 4.05
C SER A 242 0.59 -8.87 3.63
N ILE A 243 -0.50 -9.40 3.05
CA ILE A 243 -0.58 -10.81 2.64
C ILE A 243 0.18 -11.02 1.34
N MET A 244 1.12 -11.94 1.37
CA MET A 244 1.97 -12.30 0.25
C MET A 244 1.53 -13.64 -0.33
N PRO A 245 1.33 -13.73 -1.65
CA PRO A 245 1.10 -15.01 -2.30
C PRO A 245 2.40 -15.85 -2.33
N PRO A 246 2.32 -17.18 -2.55
CA PRO A 246 3.51 -17.98 -2.83
C PRO A 246 4.16 -17.58 -4.16
N ASP A 247 5.45 -17.85 -4.31
CA ASP A 247 6.25 -17.38 -5.45
C ASP A 247 5.75 -17.91 -6.80
N ASP A 248 5.11 -19.07 -6.83
CA ASP A 248 4.57 -19.66 -8.06
C ASP A 248 3.19 -19.12 -8.48
N PHE A 249 2.54 -18.30 -7.61
CA PHE A 249 1.17 -17.85 -7.87
C PHE A 249 1.08 -16.89 -9.07
N PHE A 250 1.87 -15.82 -9.08
CA PHE A 250 1.78 -14.81 -10.15
C PHE A 250 2.15 -15.34 -11.53
N PRO A 251 3.24 -16.10 -11.71
CA PRO A 251 3.54 -16.73 -13.01
C PRO A 251 2.42 -17.64 -13.52
N LYS A 252 1.83 -18.44 -12.64
CA LYS A 252 0.73 -19.33 -12.98
C LYS A 252 -0.57 -18.56 -13.23
N LEU A 253 -0.86 -17.51 -12.47
CA LEU A 253 -2.01 -16.65 -12.70
C LEU A 253 -1.90 -15.92 -14.07
N ARG A 254 -0.70 -15.44 -14.43
CA ARG A 254 -0.47 -14.83 -15.76
C ARG A 254 -0.84 -15.81 -16.87
N LYS A 255 -0.31 -17.02 -16.81
CA LYS A 255 -0.64 -18.10 -17.76
C LYS A 255 -2.14 -18.41 -17.79
N PHE A 256 -2.77 -18.53 -16.62
CA PHE A 256 -4.21 -18.76 -16.47
C PHE A 256 -5.03 -17.67 -17.17
N CYS A 257 -4.64 -16.40 -17.00
CA CYS A 257 -5.30 -15.26 -17.63
C CYS A 257 -5.12 -15.27 -19.16
N ASP A 258 -3.90 -15.52 -19.64
CA ASP A 258 -3.58 -15.57 -21.08
C ASP A 258 -4.40 -16.64 -21.81
N GLU A 259 -4.46 -17.86 -21.26
CA GLU A 259 -5.21 -18.99 -21.84
C GLU A 259 -6.72 -18.71 -21.96
N ARG A 260 -7.26 -17.79 -21.16
CA ARG A 260 -8.70 -17.44 -21.11
C ARG A 260 -9.04 -16.08 -21.70
N ASN A 261 -8.04 -15.39 -22.26
CA ASN A 261 -8.19 -14.01 -22.73
C ASN A 261 -8.81 -13.10 -21.63
N ILE A 262 -8.29 -13.22 -20.42
CA ILE A 262 -8.60 -12.36 -19.26
C ILE A 262 -7.42 -11.41 -19.08
N LEU A 263 -7.65 -10.12 -18.94
CA LEU A 263 -6.57 -9.18 -18.66
C LEU A 263 -6.12 -9.32 -17.20
N LEU A 264 -4.81 -9.26 -16.96
CA LEU A 264 -4.26 -9.17 -15.62
C LEU A 264 -4.13 -7.69 -15.23
N PHE A 265 -4.91 -7.26 -14.27
CA PHE A 265 -4.88 -5.91 -13.75
C PHE A 265 -4.27 -5.90 -12.34
N ALA A 266 -3.02 -5.43 -12.24
CA ALA A 266 -2.34 -5.28 -10.96
C ALA A 266 -2.60 -3.89 -10.38
N ASP A 267 -3.27 -3.82 -9.23
CA ASP A 267 -3.38 -2.59 -8.46
C ASP A 267 -2.13 -2.40 -7.59
N GLU A 268 -1.20 -1.63 -8.12
CA GLU A 268 0.07 -1.30 -7.47
C GLU A 268 0.04 0.09 -6.78
N VAL A 269 -1.14 0.62 -6.52
CA VAL A 269 -1.28 1.89 -5.78
C VAL A 269 -0.55 1.86 -4.45
N LEU A 270 -0.44 0.68 -3.82
CA LEU A 270 0.26 0.52 -2.55
C LEU A 270 1.68 -0.05 -2.71
N THR A 271 1.87 -0.99 -3.61
CA THR A 271 3.06 -1.85 -3.68
C THR A 271 4.19 -1.29 -4.54
N SER A 272 3.90 -0.27 -5.38
CA SER A 272 4.86 0.37 -6.27
C SER A 272 5.82 1.35 -5.58
N MET A 273 6.63 2.00 -6.39
CA MET A 273 7.52 3.12 -6.02
C MET A 273 8.52 2.75 -4.92
N GLY A 274 9.16 1.61 -5.06
CA GLY A 274 10.21 1.17 -4.13
C GLY A 274 9.69 0.52 -2.84
N ARG A 275 8.38 0.56 -2.56
CA ARG A 275 7.79 0.01 -1.32
C ARG A 275 8.22 -1.42 -1.02
N THR A 276 8.34 -2.25 -2.04
CA THR A 276 8.77 -3.66 -1.95
C THR A 276 10.21 -3.91 -2.40
N GLY A 277 11.00 -2.85 -2.64
CA GLY A 277 12.37 -2.94 -3.16
C GLY A 277 12.46 -3.07 -4.69
N LYS A 278 11.34 -2.83 -5.39
CA LYS A 278 11.22 -2.73 -6.86
C LYS A 278 10.32 -1.55 -7.22
N ILE A 279 10.40 -1.05 -8.46
CA ILE A 279 9.47 0.00 -8.92
C ILE A 279 8.04 -0.53 -8.96
N LEU A 280 7.83 -1.70 -9.55
CA LEU A 280 6.58 -2.46 -9.47
C LEU A 280 6.79 -3.74 -8.67
N CYS A 281 5.84 -4.09 -7.82
CA CYS A 281 5.89 -5.33 -7.05
C CYS A 281 5.86 -6.59 -7.95
N CYS A 282 5.13 -6.55 -9.05
CA CYS A 282 5.06 -7.65 -10.02
C CYS A 282 6.42 -8.05 -10.61
N GLU A 283 7.42 -7.16 -10.58
CA GLU A 283 8.79 -7.46 -11.01
C GLU A 283 9.48 -8.54 -10.15
N HIS A 284 9.00 -8.79 -8.91
CA HIS A 284 9.53 -9.88 -8.08
C HIS A 284 9.29 -11.27 -8.66
N TRP A 285 8.28 -11.41 -9.53
CA TRP A 285 7.88 -12.66 -10.16
C TRP A 285 8.09 -12.65 -11.68
N ASP A 286 8.73 -11.63 -12.21
CA ASP A 286 8.94 -11.43 -13.66
C ASP A 286 7.62 -11.48 -14.45
N VAL A 287 6.56 -10.93 -13.88
CA VAL A 287 5.22 -10.88 -14.49
C VAL A 287 4.90 -9.46 -14.94
N LEU A 288 4.50 -9.34 -16.22
CA LEU A 288 4.04 -8.09 -16.80
C LEU A 288 2.51 -8.06 -16.83
N PRO A 289 1.84 -7.24 -15.98
CA PRO A 289 0.39 -7.04 -16.06
C PRO A 289 -0.02 -6.26 -17.30
N ASP A 290 -1.28 -6.42 -17.73
CA ASP A 290 -1.84 -5.69 -18.88
C ASP A 290 -2.24 -4.26 -18.51
N VAL A 291 -2.72 -4.07 -17.28
CA VAL A 291 -3.07 -2.79 -16.67
C VAL A 291 -2.45 -2.70 -15.27
N VAL A 292 -1.89 -1.55 -14.94
CA VAL A 292 -1.30 -1.26 -13.63
C VAL A 292 -1.83 0.09 -13.14
N THR A 293 -2.16 0.18 -11.84
CA THR A 293 -2.40 1.46 -11.20
C THR A 293 -1.28 1.83 -10.24
N LEU A 294 -0.82 3.09 -10.30
CA LEU A 294 0.17 3.68 -9.42
C LEU A 294 -0.47 4.75 -8.54
N GLY A 295 0.01 4.89 -7.31
CA GLY A 295 -0.49 5.92 -6.40
C GLY A 295 0.38 6.01 -5.14
N LYS A 296 -0.14 6.61 -4.09
CA LYS A 296 0.57 6.74 -2.80
C LYS A 296 2.02 7.22 -2.96
N GLY A 297 3.01 6.33 -2.91
CA GLY A 297 4.43 6.65 -3.13
C GLY A 297 4.71 7.31 -4.47
N PHE A 298 3.84 7.20 -5.46
CA PHE A 298 3.94 7.87 -6.75
C PHE A 298 3.93 9.41 -6.63
N GLY A 299 3.20 9.94 -5.62
CA GLY A 299 3.17 11.37 -5.31
C GLY A 299 3.75 11.71 -3.94
N ASN A 300 4.06 10.70 -3.14
CA ASN A 300 4.66 10.81 -1.81
C ASN A 300 3.97 11.85 -0.90
N GLY A 301 2.64 11.85 -0.87
CA GLY A 301 1.82 12.79 -0.12
C GLY A 301 1.10 13.80 -1.00
N PHE A 302 1.60 14.12 -2.19
CA PHE A 302 0.85 14.91 -3.15
C PHE A 302 -0.19 14.07 -3.88
N PRO A 303 -1.45 14.52 -4.06
CA PRO A 303 -2.50 13.77 -4.73
C PRO A 303 -2.20 13.57 -6.22
N VAL A 304 -1.61 12.45 -6.56
CA VAL A 304 -1.38 12.00 -7.94
C VAL A 304 -1.39 10.49 -8.01
N THR A 305 -2.03 9.96 -9.04
CA THR A 305 -2.10 8.54 -9.37
C THR A 305 -2.05 8.36 -10.87
N CYS A 306 -1.79 7.16 -11.32
CA CYS A 306 -1.71 6.83 -12.74
C CYS A 306 -2.35 5.49 -13.02
N MET A 307 -3.03 5.37 -14.15
CA MET A 307 -3.29 4.12 -14.84
C MET A 307 -2.25 3.97 -15.95
N ALA A 308 -1.47 2.89 -15.92
CA ALA A 308 -0.53 2.50 -16.97
C ALA A 308 -1.08 1.26 -17.69
N VAL A 309 -1.04 1.28 -19.01
CA VAL A 309 -1.60 0.23 -19.86
C VAL A 309 -0.55 -0.22 -20.88
N ARG A 310 -0.52 -1.50 -21.21
CA ARG A 310 0.32 -2.03 -22.27
C ARG A 310 -0.10 -1.47 -23.65
N LYS A 311 0.86 -1.30 -24.55
CA LYS A 311 0.63 -0.76 -25.91
C LYS A 311 -0.52 -1.44 -26.69
N PRO A 312 -0.72 -2.77 -26.64
CA PRO A 312 -1.83 -3.41 -27.38
C PRO A 312 -3.22 -2.91 -26.99
N TYR A 313 -3.36 -2.31 -25.82
CA TYR A 313 -4.64 -1.83 -25.28
C TYR A 313 -4.77 -0.30 -25.28
N ALA A 314 -3.83 0.43 -25.89
CA ALA A 314 -3.80 1.90 -25.93
C ALA A 314 -5.10 2.50 -26.48
N ASP A 315 -5.59 1.98 -27.62
CA ASP A 315 -6.83 2.46 -28.23
C ASP A 315 -8.08 2.30 -27.35
N ALA A 316 -8.03 1.42 -26.36
CA ALA A 316 -9.13 1.26 -25.41
C ALA A 316 -9.21 2.43 -24.42
N VAL A 317 -8.08 3.08 -24.13
CA VAL A 317 -8.04 4.27 -23.26
C VAL A 317 -8.73 5.44 -23.95
N ASP A 318 -8.56 5.62 -25.24
CA ASP A 318 -9.19 6.69 -26.03
C ASP A 318 -10.72 6.55 -26.08
N LYS A 319 -11.23 5.31 -25.97
CA LYS A 319 -12.68 5.03 -26.02
C LYS A 319 -13.44 5.35 -24.72
N ILE A 320 -12.75 5.58 -23.61
CA ILE A 320 -13.40 5.68 -22.28
C ILE A 320 -13.54 7.10 -21.73
N SER A 321 -13.14 8.13 -22.48
CA SER A 321 -13.07 9.52 -21.96
C SER A 321 -12.31 9.54 -20.61
N ALA A 322 -11.02 9.21 -20.66
CA ALA A 322 -10.23 8.89 -19.47
C ALA A 322 -9.82 10.11 -18.62
N SER A 323 -9.89 11.32 -19.16
CA SER A 323 -9.42 12.53 -18.49
C SER A 323 -10.21 12.93 -17.25
N THR A 324 -9.59 13.75 -16.37
CA THR A 324 -10.20 14.37 -15.20
C THR A 324 -9.72 15.81 -15.04
N SER A 325 -10.51 16.65 -14.34
CA SER A 325 -10.21 18.10 -14.21
C SER A 325 -8.86 18.38 -13.53
N TYR A 326 -8.39 17.51 -12.64
CA TYR A 326 -7.15 17.68 -11.86
C TYR A 326 -6.02 16.73 -12.28
N GLY A 327 -6.32 15.69 -13.06
CA GLY A 327 -5.35 14.69 -13.46
C GLY A 327 -4.20 15.29 -14.26
N GLY A 328 -2.97 14.99 -13.84
CA GLY A 328 -1.77 15.48 -14.52
C GLY A 328 -1.54 16.99 -14.39
N ASN A 329 -2.04 17.64 -13.33
CA ASN A 329 -1.69 19.04 -13.06
C ASN A 329 -0.18 19.18 -12.80
N PRO A 330 0.43 20.35 -13.10
CA PRO A 330 1.87 20.53 -13.08
C PRO A 330 2.54 20.25 -11.73
N MET A 331 1.89 20.60 -10.61
CA MET A 331 2.42 20.29 -9.27
C MET A 331 2.45 18.78 -9.02
N ALA A 332 1.40 18.07 -9.42
CA ALA A 332 1.30 16.62 -9.32
C ALA A 332 2.38 15.92 -10.18
N CYS A 333 2.58 16.40 -11.41
CA CYS A 333 3.64 15.90 -12.29
C CYS A 333 5.02 16.15 -11.71
N ALA A 334 5.26 17.32 -11.10
CA ALA A 334 6.54 17.64 -10.46
C ALA A 334 6.80 16.75 -9.25
N ALA A 335 5.79 16.50 -8.40
CA ALA A 335 5.91 15.58 -7.28
C ALA A 335 6.25 14.15 -7.75
N ALA A 336 5.49 13.62 -8.73
CA ALA A 336 5.70 12.28 -9.24
C ALA A 336 7.06 12.10 -9.92
N LEU A 337 7.50 13.07 -10.73
CA LEU A 337 8.82 13.04 -11.36
C LEU A 337 9.92 13.02 -10.31
N ALA A 338 9.84 13.91 -9.31
CA ALA A 338 10.80 13.96 -8.22
C ALA A 338 10.86 12.63 -7.44
N CYS A 339 9.72 11.91 -7.27
CA CYS A 339 9.73 10.60 -6.62
C CYS A 339 10.57 9.57 -7.39
N PHE A 340 10.47 9.49 -8.72
CA PHE A 340 11.32 8.61 -9.52
C PHE A 340 12.80 8.98 -9.40
N GLU A 341 13.11 10.27 -9.47
CA GLU A 341 14.48 10.77 -9.39
C GLU A 341 15.10 10.48 -8.01
N VAL A 342 14.37 10.73 -6.93
CA VAL A 342 14.81 10.44 -5.55
C VAL A 342 15.09 8.96 -5.36
N ILE A 343 14.22 8.08 -5.83
CA ILE A 343 14.42 6.62 -5.73
C ILE A 343 15.75 6.20 -6.39
N GLU A 344 16.05 6.76 -7.55
CA GLU A 344 17.24 6.43 -8.33
C GLU A 344 18.51 7.05 -7.72
N GLU A 345 18.48 8.36 -7.42
CA GLU A 345 19.63 9.12 -6.94
C GLU A 345 20.10 8.68 -5.55
N GLU A 346 19.15 8.32 -4.68
CA GLU A 346 19.44 7.93 -3.30
C GLU A 346 19.61 6.41 -3.11
N GLY A 347 19.48 5.59 -4.17
CA GLY A 347 19.65 4.13 -4.10
C GLY A 347 18.61 3.43 -3.24
N LEU A 348 17.34 3.91 -3.28
CA LEU A 348 16.32 3.50 -2.33
C LEU A 348 15.74 2.11 -2.60
N LEU A 349 15.86 1.56 -3.81
CA LEU A 349 15.40 0.19 -4.09
C LEU A 349 16.26 -0.84 -3.35
N GLU A 350 17.57 -0.66 -3.39
CA GLU A 350 18.52 -1.49 -2.68
C GLU A 350 18.38 -1.34 -1.17
N HIS A 351 18.23 -0.10 -0.70
CA HIS A 351 18.03 0.16 0.73
C HIS A 351 16.73 -0.46 1.26
N ALA A 352 15.65 -0.44 0.50
CA ALA A 352 14.41 -1.12 0.88
C ALA A 352 14.59 -2.65 1.01
N GLN A 353 15.48 -3.26 0.18
CA GLN A 353 15.84 -4.67 0.30
C GLN A 353 16.73 -4.93 1.52
N GLU A 354 17.63 -4.03 1.86
CA GLU A 354 18.43 -4.11 3.10
C GLU A 354 17.52 -4.03 4.34
N LEU A 355 16.57 -3.09 4.36
CA LEU A 355 15.56 -3.00 5.42
C LEU A 355 14.70 -4.26 5.51
N GLU A 356 14.33 -4.89 4.38
CA GLU A 356 13.63 -6.18 4.37
C GLU A 356 14.41 -7.24 5.15
N GLN A 357 15.72 -7.37 4.87
CA GLN A 357 16.55 -8.36 5.57
C GLN A 357 16.68 -8.04 7.05
N LEU A 358 16.82 -6.76 7.41
CA LEU A 358 16.86 -6.32 8.79
C LEU A 358 15.57 -6.70 9.53
N PHE A 359 14.39 -6.40 8.97
CA PHE A 359 13.10 -6.73 9.56
C PHE A 359 12.88 -8.24 9.67
N LYS A 360 13.19 -9.01 8.64
CA LYS A 360 13.10 -10.49 8.67
C LYS A 360 13.98 -11.08 9.75
N ASN A 361 15.24 -10.62 9.84
CA ASN A 361 16.17 -11.08 10.86
C ASN A 361 15.68 -10.74 12.27
N ARG A 362 15.08 -9.58 12.46
CA ARG A 362 14.58 -9.14 13.77
C ARG A 362 13.36 -9.94 14.22
N MET A 363 12.50 -10.37 13.29
CA MET A 363 11.28 -11.13 13.57
C MET A 363 11.44 -12.65 13.49
N LYS A 364 12.62 -13.18 13.16
CA LYS A 364 12.84 -14.60 12.78
C LYS A 364 12.38 -15.62 13.81
N ASP A 365 12.40 -15.27 15.10
CA ASP A 365 12.04 -16.15 16.22
C ASP A 365 10.74 -15.74 16.93
N TRP A 366 10.08 -14.67 16.53
CA TRP A 366 8.91 -14.15 17.24
C TRP A 366 7.74 -15.13 17.27
N THR A 367 7.56 -15.92 16.23
CA THR A 367 6.51 -16.95 16.19
C THR A 367 6.77 -18.11 17.18
N THR A 368 8.00 -18.33 17.61
CA THR A 368 8.35 -19.32 18.65
C THR A 368 8.47 -18.70 20.02
N LYS A 369 8.98 -17.46 20.09
CA LYS A 369 9.23 -16.72 21.33
C LYS A 369 7.94 -16.26 22.00
N TYR A 370 6.95 -15.78 21.23
CA TYR A 370 5.70 -15.24 21.74
C TYR A 370 4.52 -16.18 21.43
N ARG A 371 3.71 -16.46 22.43
CA ARG A 371 2.50 -17.30 22.31
C ARG A 371 1.44 -16.65 21.42
N ILE A 372 1.32 -15.31 21.50
CA ILE A 372 0.32 -14.55 20.76
C ILE A 372 0.74 -14.22 19.31
N VAL A 373 1.99 -14.44 18.91
CA VAL A 373 2.45 -14.20 17.53
C VAL A 373 2.27 -15.46 16.70
N GLY A 374 1.34 -15.43 15.75
CA GLY A 374 1.03 -16.54 14.86
C GLY A 374 1.85 -16.58 13.58
N ASP A 375 2.11 -15.39 13.00
CA ASP A 375 2.84 -15.24 11.74
C ASP A 375 3.58 -13.90 11.68
N THR A 376 4.71 -13.88 10.97
CA THR A 376 5.47 -12.69 10.64
C THR A 376 5.87 -12.70 9.17
N ARG A 377 5.64 -11.59 8.46
CA ARG A 377 5.92 -11.48 7.03
C ARG A 377 6.46 -10.11 6.68
N CYS A 378 7.33 -10.06 5.67
CA CYS A 378 7.94 -8.80 5.21
C CYS A 378 8.36 -8.92 3.75
N LYS A 379 8.10 -7.86 2.97
CA LYS A 379 8.62 -7.64 1.61
C LYS A 379 8.95 -6.17 1.43
N GLY A 380 10.23 -5.85 1.23
CA GLY A 380 10.68 -4.46 1.33
C GLY A 380 10.25 -3.87 2.67
N CYS A 381 9.59 -2.72 2.62
CA CYS A 381 9.01 -2.05 3.78
C CYS A 381 7.49 -2.26 3.90
N LEU A 382 7.00 -3.46 3.60
CA LEU A 382 5.66 -3.94 3.94
C LEU A 382 5.77 -5.05 4.98
N LEU A 383 5.32 -4.79 6.21
CA LEU A 383 5.38 -5.72 7.32
C LEU A 383 3.98 -6.15 7.75
N GLY A 384 3.86 -7.40 8.14
CA GLY A 384 2.66 -7.94 8.79
C GLY A 384 3.06 -8.85 9.95
N ILE A 385 2.53 -8.57 11.14
CA ILE A 385 2.65 -9.46 12.31
C ILE A 385 1.24 -9.83 12.73
N GLU A 386 0.93 -11.11 12.71
CA GLU A 386 -0.41 -11.60 13.00
C GLU A 386 -0.52 -12.11 14.43
N LEU A 387 -1.43 -11.54 15.22
CA LEU A 387 -1.67 -11.91 16.59
C LEU A 387 -2.84 -12.90 16.70
N VAL A 388 -2.63 -14.00 17.40
CA VAL A 388 -3.61 -15.09 17.53
C VAL A 388 -3.78 -15.51 18.97
N LYS A 389 -5.00 -15.95 19.32
CA LYS A 389 -5.31 -16.55 20.63
C LYS A 389 -4.77 -17.97 20.74
N ASP A 390 -4.75 -18.69 19.61
CA ASP A 390 -4.30 -20.06 19.49
C ASP A 390 -3.61 -20.27 18.13
N LYS A 391 -2.38 -20.79 18.14
CA LYS A 391 -1.57 -20.99 16.93
C LYS A 391 -2.09 -22.08 16.00
N LYS A 392 -2.73 -23.12 16.56
CA LYS A 392 -3.27 -24.23 15.78
C LYS A 392 -4.57 -23.81 15.08
N ALA A 393 -5.50 -23.23 15.83
CA ALA A 393 -6.76 -22.72 15.31
C ALA A 393 -6.59 -21.38 14.58
N LYS A 394 -5.47 -20.68 14.79
CA LYS A 394 -5.16 -19.36 14.22
C LYS A 394 -6.26 -18.33 14.50
N THR A 395 -6.90 -18.42 15.67
CA THR A 395 -8.02 -17.54 16.04
C THR A 395 -7.53 -16.10 16.20
N PRO A 396 -8.10 -15.10 15.49
CA PRO A 396 -7.71 -13.69 15.58
C PRO A 396 -7.75 -13.14 17.01
N PHE A 397 -6.74 -12.35 17.39
CA PHE A 397 -6.63 -11.72 18.71
C PHE A 397 -6.69 -10.19 18.60
N ASP A 398 -7.86 -9.65 18.24
CA ASP A 398 -8.07 -8.21 18.02
C ASP A 398 -7.79 -7.37 19.27
N GLU A 399 -8.06 -7.90 20.47
CA GLU A 399 -7.76 -7.23 21.73
C GLU A 399 -6.25 -7.01 21.90
N ALA A 400 -5.44 -8.06 21.69
CA ALA A 400 -3.99 -7.96 21.70
C ALA A 400 -3.48 -6.93 20.67
N GLY A 401 -4.07 -6.93 19.46
CA GLY A 401 -3.72 -5.95 18.42
C GLY A 401 -3.94 -4.50 18.86
N LYS A 402 -5.05 -4.21 19.55
CA LYS A 402 -5.32 -2.88 20.11
C LYS A 402 -4.34 -2.51 21.21
N MET A 403 -4.04 -3.43 22.11
CA MET A 403 -3.13 -3.19 23.24
C MET A 403 -1.70 -2.95 22.75
N VAL A 404 -1.19 -3.78 21.84
CA VAL A 404 0.15 -3.58 21.24
C VAL A 404 0.23 -2.22 20.55
N TYR A 405 -0.79 -1.86 19.76
CA TYR A 405 -0.86 -0.55 19.11
C TYR A 405 -0.76 0.61 20.12
N GLN A 406 -1.59 0.59 21.16
CA GLN A 406 -1.61 1.68 22.14
C GLN A 406 -0.30 1.77 22.96
N LYS A 407 0.29 0.61 23.32
CA LYS A 407 1.56 0.56 24.05
C LYS A 407 2.71 1.11 23.19
N ALA A 408 2.81 0.66 21.94
CA ALA A 408 3.86 1.11 21.04
C ALA A 408 3.74 2.61 20.72
N PHE A 409 2.52 3.11 20.53
CA PHE A 409 2.29 4.55 20.30
C PHE A 409 2.75 5.39 21.49
N ARG A 410 2.45 4.95 22.73
CA ARG A 410 2.95 5.62 23.95
C ARG A 410 4.48 5.56 24.10
N LYS A 411 5.13 4.60 23.43
CA LYS A 411 6.59 4.48 23.36
C LYS A 411 7.21 5.21 22.16
N GLY A 412 6.38 5.92 21.37
CA GLY A 412 6.82 6.75 20.25
C GLY A 412 6.89 6.08 18.90
N LEU A 413 6.18 4.98 18.69
CA LEU A 413 6.06 4.35 17.38
C LEU A 413 4.64 4.53 16.84
N ALA A 414 4.51 5.20 15.69
CA ALA A 414 3.23 5.51 15.06
C ALA A 414 2.96 4.61 13.86
N TRP A 415 1.79 3.94 13.82
CA TRP A 415 1.24 3.29 12.62
C TRP A 415 -0.28 3.22 12.66
N VAL A 416 -0.91 2.65 11.63
CA VAL A 416 -2.36 2.47 11.57
C VAL A 416 -2.72 0.99 11.68
N PRO A 417 -3.33 0.54 12.78
CA PRO A 417 -3.60 -0.86 13.05
C PRO A 417 -4.72 -1.43 12.16
N ALA A 418 -4.74 -2.76 12.01
CA ALA A 418 -5.78 -3.50 11.32
C ALA A 418 -6.27 -4.71 12.16
N GLY A 419 -6.89 -4.42 13.29
CA GLY A 419 -7.36 -5.46 14.21
C GLY A 419 -6.19 -6.26 14.79
N HIS A 420 -6.23 -7.59 14.61
CA HIS A 420 -5.19 -8.51 15.10
C HIS A 420 -3.92 -8.53 14.23
N ILE A 421 -3.89 -7.84 13.09
CA ILE A 421 -2.70 -7.77 12.24
C ILE A 421 -2.04 -6.41 12.44
N LEU A 422 -0.82 -6.43 12.95
CA LEU A 422 0.06 -5.27 12.98
C LEU A 422 0.64 -5.11 11.59
N ARG A 423 -0.02 -4.33 10.74
CA ARG A 423 0.44 -4.04 9.39
C ARG A 423 1.14 -2.69 9.38
N MET A 424 2.37 -2.68 8.96
CA MET A 424 3.24 -1.52 9.02
C MET A 424 3.92 -1.28 7.69
N SER A 425 4.30 -0.02 7.47
CA SER A 425 4.93 0.42 6.23
C SER A 425 5.87 1.60 6.50
N PRO A 426 7.02 1.37 7.17
CA PRO A 426 7.99 2.43 7.37
C PRO A 426 8.45 3.02 6.03
N PRO A 427 8.79 4.33 5.98
CA PRO A 427 9.39 4.93 4.79
C PRO A 427 10.69 4.22 4.41
N ILE A 428 10.93 4.07 3.09
CA ILE A 428 12.14 3.40 2.60
C ILE A 428 13.43 4.24 2.76
N VAL A 429 13.29 5.49 3.18
CA VAL A 429 14.41 6.38 3.55
C VAL A 429 14.84 6.22 5.01
N MET A 430 14.23 5.29 5.75
CA MET A 430 14.48 5.11 7.18
C MET A 430 15.90 4.58 7.43
N PRO A 431 16.72 5.24 8.29
CA PRO A 431 18.01 4.69 8.69
C PRO A 431 17.87 3.34 9.41
N ASN A 432 18.80 2.42 9.21
CA ASN A 432 18.78 1.08 9.81
C ASN A 432 18.64 1.10 11.33
N GLU A 433 19.33 2.03 12.00
CA GLU A 433 19.26 2.18 13.47
C GLU A 433 17.88 2.64 13.96
N VAL A 434 17.19 3.51 13.20
CA VAL A 434 15.82 3.94 13.51
C VAL A 434 14.84 2.80 13.28
N ALA A 435 15.04 2.02 12.22
CA ALA A 435 14.25 0.82 11.94
C ALA A 435 14.37 -0.20 13.09
N LEU A 436 15.58 -0.43 13.60
CA LEU A 436 15.81 -1.33 14.75
C LEU A 436 15.11 -0.81 16.02
N LYS A 437 15.23 0.49 16.35
CA LYS A 437 14.50 1.09 17.49
C LYS A 437 12.98 0.87 17.37
N GLY A 438 12.42 1.06 16.16
CA GLY A 438 11.00 0.81 15.93
C GLY A 438 10.63 -0.65 16.18
N MET A 439 11.46 -1.59 15.74
CA MET A 439 11.22 -3.02 15.98
C MET A 439 11.36 -3.39 17.46
N ASP A 440 12.28 -2.77 18.19
CA ASP A 440 12.42 -2.97 19.64
C ASP A 440 11.16 -2.52 20.39
N ILE A 441 10.61 -1.36 20.02
CA ILE A 441 9.34 -0.86 20.60
C ILE A 441 8.18 -1.81 20.32
N ILE A 442 8.08 -2.37 19.11
CA ILE A 442 7.01 -3.33 18.77
C ILE A 442 7.17 -4.62 19.59
N GLU A 443 8.39 -5.15 19.67
CA GLU A 443 8.66 -6.38 20.42
C GLU A 443 8.36 -6.21 21.91
N GLU A 444 8.78 -5.09 22.50
CA GLU A 444 8.47 -4.77 23.89
C GLU A 444 6.95 -4.67 24.12
N ALA A 445 6.23 -4.00 23.23
CA ALA A 445 4.77 -3.90 23.30
C ALA A 445 4.06 -5.25 23.17
N ILE A 446 4.58 -6.16 22.35
CA ILE A 446 4.08 -7.55 22.23
C ILE A 446 4.33 -8.30 23.54
N ALA A 447 5.54 -8.24 24.10
CA ALA A 447 5.92 -8.93 25.33
C ALA A 447 5.07 -8.46 26.53
N GLU A 448 4.90 -7.16 26.69
CA GLU A 448 4.04 -6.58 27.73
C GLU A 448 2.57 -6.96 27.58
N THR A 449 2.07 -7.00 26.32
CA THR A 449 0.69 -7.39 26.05
C THR A 449 0.46 -8.87 26.32
N GLU A 450 1.39 -9.75 25.92
CA GLU A 450 1.31 -11.17 26.23
C GLU A 450 1.29 -11.41 27.73
N LYS A 451 2.19 -10.78 28.49
CA LYS A 451 2.24 -10.88 29.94
C LYS A 451 0.93 -10.42 30.61
N GLU A 452 0.31 -9.34 30.11
CA GLU A 452 -0.93 -8.79 30.68
C GLU A 452 -2.15 -9.69 30.40
N LEU A 453 -2.20 -10.31 29.19
CA LEU A 453 -3.35 -11.10 28.78
C LEU A 453 -3.26 -12.58 29.16
N LEU A 454 -2.06 -13.11 29.32
CA LEU A 454 -1.85 -14.55 29.51
C LEU A 454 -1.11 -14.91 30.80
N GLY A 455 -0.63 -13.93 31.56
CA GLY A 455 0.08 -14.11 32.84
C GLY A 455 1.52 -14.48 32.61
#